data_93dac61b80696ee2c5ae83e7219a387e
#
_entry.id   93dac61b80696ee2c5ae83e7219a387e
#
_cell.length_a   1.000
_cell.length_b   1.000
_cell.length_c   1.000
_cell.angle_alpha   90.00
_cell.angle_beta   90.00
_cell.angle_gamma   90.00
#
_symmetry.space_group_name_H-M   'P 1'
#
loop_
_entity.id
_entity.type
_entity.pdbx_description
1 polymer ?
#
loop_
_entity_poly.entity_id
_entity_poly.type
_entity_poly.pdbx_seq_one_letter_code
_entity_poly.pdbx_strand_id
1 'polypeptide(L)'
;MRNITIIDELQKSGGFIKASEVKTRGEYEQLRRATEEGTLLRLRTGVYVETSALANNMVDVERIVPGGVLCLYSAFTHYGLSTQVPSSFCIAIEAKRKLRLPDYPIIDLYYWKKENLGFGITQKELSGYVVRITDLERTVCDAVKYRNKIGLDVCGEVIDNYLKMDTRNISLLNEYAGRLRLRTILTKYLETRL
;
A
#
# COMPACT_ATOMS: atom_id res chain seq x y z
N MET A 1 15.84 -13.90 34.46
CA MET A 1 15.65 -13.34 33.11
C MET A 1 14.51 -14.10 32.48
N ARG A 2 13.35 -13.45 32.21
CA ARG A 2 12.26 -14.09 31.47
C ARG A 2 12.74 -14.36 30.06
N ASN A 3 12.69 -15.61 29.60
CA ASN A 3 12.84 -15.93 28.20
C ASN A 3 11.68 -15.26 27.47
N ILE A 4 11.95 -14.18 26.78
CA ILE A 4 10.98 -13.56 25.88
C ILE A 4 10.85 -14.54 24.72
N THR A 5 9.73 -15.21 24.66
CA THR A 5 9.43 -16.20 23.62
C THR A 5 9.16 -15.43 22.32
N ILE A 6 9.51 -15.99 21.15
CA ILE A 6 9.14 -15.43 19.82
C ILE A 6 7.68 -15.03 19.78
N ILE A 7 6.81 -15.76 20.46
CA ILE A 7 5.37 -15.47 20.61
C ILE A 7 5.11 -14.11 21.27
N ASP A 8 5.87 -13.74 22.31
CA ASP A 8 5.69 -12.44 22.98
C ASP A 8 6.12 -11.26 22.08
N GLU A 9 7.12 -11.47 21.23
CA GLU A 9 7.55 -10.47 20.24
C GLU A 9 6.57 -10.35 19.08
N LEU A 10 6.01 -11.46 18.61
CA LEU A 10 4.94 -11.48 17.61
C LEU A 10 3.69 -10.72 18.07
N GLN A 11 3.27 -10.96 19.31
CA GLN A 11 2.11 -10.25 19.89
C GLN A 11 2.33 -8.73 20.00
N LYS A 12 3.54 -8.30 20.36
CA LYS A 12 3.88 -6.87 20.48
C LYS A 12 4.02 -6.17 19.13
N SER A 13 4.34 -6.91 18.08
CA SER A 13 4.64 -6.39 16.74
C SER A 13 3.51 -6.62 15.73
N GLY A 14 2.30 -6.96 16.19
CA GLY A 14 1.17 -7.22 15.30
C GLY A 14 1.37 -8.45 14.41
N GLY A 15 2.05 -9.48 14.91
CA GLY A 15 2.30 -10.75 14.21
C GLY A 15 3.54 -10.75 13.31
N PHE A 16 4.41 -9.73 13.38
CA PHE A 16 5.65 -9.68 12.59
C PHE A 16 6.89 -9.88 13.47
N ILE A 17 7.92 -10.53 12.92
CA ILE A 17 9.24 -10.65 13.54
C ILE A 17 10.34 -10.45 12.50
N LYS A 18 11.41 -9.72 12.87
CA LYS A 18 12.61 -9.63 12.06
C LYS A 18 13.67 -10.58 12.62
N ALA A 19 14.38 -11.27 11.73
CA ALA A 19 15.50 -12.12 12.14
C ALA A 19 16.59 -11.35 12.92
N SER A 20 16.71 -10.04 12.71
CA SER A 20 17.60 -9.14 13.45
C SER A 20 17.16 -8.90 14.91
N GLU A 21 15.90 -9.15 15.23
CA GLU A 21 15.33 -9.02 16.57
C GLU A 21 15.56 -10.31 17.39
N VAL A 22 15.84 -11.42 16.71
CA VAL A 22 16.18 -12.73 17.28
C VAL A 22 17.61 -12.69 17.80
N LYS A 23 17.79 -12.84 19.13
CA LYS A 23 19.09 -12.64 19.80
C LYS A 23 19.79 -13.93 20.17
N THR A 24 19.05 -15.03 20.32
CA THR A 24 19.59 -16.32 20.77
C THR A 24 19.45 -17.41 19.72
N ARG A 25 20.31 -18.41 19.79
CA ARG A 25 20.22 -19.59 18.92
C ARG A 25 18.91 -20.35 19.11
N GLY A 26 18.39 -20.39 20.35
CA GLY A 26 17.11 -21.04 20.65
C GLY A 26 15.92 -20.36 20.00
N GLU A 27 15.87 -19.02 20.00
CA GLU A 27 14.86 -18.25 19.30
C GLU A 27 14.94 -18.45 17.78
N TYR A 28 16.17 -18.55 17.24
CA TYR A 28 16.34 -18.80 15.81
C TYR A 28 15.82 -20.19 15.39
N GLU A 29 16.04 -21.21 16.23
CA GLU A 29 15.49 -22.55 16.01
C GLU A 29 13.95 -22.55 16.12
N GLN A 30 13.37 -21.80 17.04
CA GLN A 30 11.91 -21.62 17.13
C GLN A 30 11.35 -20.94 15.88
N LEU A 31 12.02 -19.89 15.38
CA LEU A 31 11.64 -19.18 14.15
C LEU A 31 11.65 -20.14 12.95
N ARG A 32 12.69 -20.99 12.86
CA ARG A 32 12.82 -21.97 11.79
C ARG A 32 11.71 -23.01 11.86
N ARG A 33 11.46 -23.60 13.04
CA ARG A 33 10.38 -24.58 13.24
C ARG A 33 9.00 -24.00 12.90
N ALA A 34 8.68 -22.82 13.42
CA ALA A 34 7.41 -22.15 13.14
C ALA A 34 7.23 -21.87 11.63
N THR A 35 8.33 -21.63 10.89
CA THR A 35 8.28 -21.47 9.44
C THR A 35 8.08 -22.82 8.73
N GLU A 36 8.73 -23.88 9.18
CA GLU A 36 8.56 -25.25 8.64
C GLU A 36 7.15 -25.81 8.93
N GLU A 37 6.58 -25.50 10.09
CA GLU A 37 5.22 -25.88 10.50
C GLU A 37 4.12 -25.01 9.83
N GLY A 38 4.51 -23.95 9.11
CA GLY A 38 3.56 -23.06 8.42
C GLY A 38 2.81 -22.09 9.35
N THR A 39 3.18 -22.00 10.63
CA THR A 39 2.64 -21.00 11.58
C THR A 39 3.22 -19.61 11.34
N LEU A 40 4.44 -19.57 10.80
CA LEU A 40 5.07 -18.35 10.29
C LEU A 40 5.32 -18.44 8.79
N LEU A 41 5.05 -17.36 8.06
CA LEU A 41 5.40 -17.21 6.67
C LEU A 41 6.57 -16.22 6.53
N ARG A 42 7.57 -16.59 5.73
CA ARG A 42 8.67 -15.69 5.41
C ARG A 42 8.25 -14.73 4.31
N LEU A 43 8.03 -13.47 4.65
CA LEU A 43 7.66 -12.43 3.69
C LEU A 43 8.83 -11.99 2.80
N ARG A 44 10.03 -11.90 3.39
CA ARG A 44 11.29 -11.63 2.70
C ARG A 44 12.45 -12.08 3.56
N THR A 45 13.67 -11.97 3.04
CA THR A 45 14.88 -12.29 3.82
C THR A 45 14.89 -11.53 5.14
N GLY A 46 14.83 -12.28 6.24
CA GLY A 46 14.86 -11.73 7.60
C GLY A 46 13.56 -11.11 8.10
N VAL A 47 12.42 -11.26 7.40
CA VAL A 47 11.10 -10.79 7.88
C VAL A 47 10.10 -11.93 7.80
N TYR A 48 9.44 -12.22 8.91
CA TYR A 48 8.45 -13.29 9.06
C TYR A 48 7.16 -12.71 9.62
N VAL A 49 6.03 -13.36 9.32
CA VAL A 49 4.70 -12.98 9.78
C VAL A 49 3.94 -14.21 10.24
N GLU A 50 3.15 -14.05 11.26
CA GLU A 50 2.24 -15.10 11.73
C GLU A 50 1.11 -15.29 10.71
N THR A 51 0.84 -16.56 10.33
CA THR A 51 -0.18 -16.89 9.31
C THR A 51 -1.57 -16.39 9.72
N SER A 52 -1.87 -16.37 11.02
CA SER A 52 -3.11 -15.82 11.57
C SER A 52 -3.23 -14.29 11.38
N ALA A 53 -2.11 -13.56 11.42
CA ALA A 53 -2.08 -12.11 11.20
C ALA A 53 -2.34 -11.75 9.73
N LEU A 54 -2.08 -12.67 8.81
CA LEU A 54 -2.39 -12.50 7.37
C LEU A 54 -3.89 -12.56 7.07
N ALA A 55 -4.68 -13.19 7.91
CA ALA A 55 -6.13 -13.25 7.78
C ALA A 55 -6.80 -11.88 8.02
N ASN A 56 -6.14 -10.98 8.71
CA ASN A 56 -6.52 -9.57 8.79
C ASN A 56 -5.99 -8.87 7.54
N ASN A 57 -6.86 -8.53 6.60
CA ASN A 57 -6.63 -7.98 5.26
C ASN A 57 -5.65 -6.79 5.13
N MET A 58 -4.85 -6.49 6.14
CA MET A 58 -3.84 -5.42 6.13
C MET A 58 -2.52 -5.92 6.67
N VAL A 59 -1.48 -5.76 5.88
CA VAL A 59 -0.10 -6.13 6.22
C VAL A 59 0.69 -4.86 6.49
N ASP A 60 1.67 -4.91 7.38
CA ASP A 60 2.60 -3.79 7.60
C ASP A 60 3.43 -3.52 6.33
N VAL A 61 2.86 -2.70 5.45
CA VAL A 61 3.46 -2.33 4.17
C VAL A 61 4.85 -1.71 4.35
N GLU A 62 5.05 -0.93 5.43
CA GLU A 62 6.35 -0.29 5.70
C GLU A 62 7.44 -1.32 6.01
N ARG A 63 7.10 -2.45 6.63
CA ARG A 63 8.07 -3.53 6.87
C ARG A 63 8.41 -4.31 5.61
N ILE A 64 7.46 -4.50 4.71
CA ILE A 64 7.66 -5.23 3.45
C ILE A 64 8.34 -4.35 2.41
N VAL A 65 7.84 -3.14 2.24
CA VAL A 65 8.29 -2.14 1.26
C VAL A 65 8.57 -0.83 1.98
N PRO A 66 9.69 -0.71 2.73
CA PRO A 66 10.00 0.51 3.49
C PRO A 66 9.94 1.77 2.63
N GLY A 67 9.22 2.80 3.08
CA GLY A 67 9.01 4.05 2.33
C GLY A 67 8.11 3.90 1.10
N GLY A 68 7.44 2.76 0.93
CA GLY A 68 6.41 2.56 -0.09
C GLY A 68 5.18 3.42 0.15
N VAL A 69 4.45 3.73 -0.90
CA VAL A 69 3.21 4.52 -0.85
C VAL A 69 2.07 3.71 -1.44
N LEU A 70 1.04 3.41 -0.66
CA LEU A 70 -0.19 2.81 -1.18
C LEU A 70 -0.82 3.74 -2.22
N CYS A 71 -1.17 3.19 -3.37
CA CYS A 71 -1.71 3.94 -4.51
C CYS A 71 -2.74 3.11 -5.29
N LEU A 72 -3.37 3.72 -6.29
CA LEU A 72 -4.33 3.08 -7.18
C LEU A 72 -5.37 2.23 -6.42
N TYR A 73 -5.56 0.94 -6.76
CA TYR A 73 -6.60 0.11 -6.15
C TYR A 73 -6.55 0.08 -4.62
N SER A 74 -5.35 0.07 -4.02
CA SER A 74 -5.23 0.14 -2.55
C SER A 74 -5.76 1.47 -1.99
N ALA A 75 -5.52 2.59 -2.69
CA ALA A 75 -6.05 3.88 -2.32
C ALA A 75 -7.53 4.03 -2.71
N PHE A 76 -7.97 3.48 -3.86
CA PHE A 76 -9.39 3.47 -4.25
C PHE A 76 -10.25 2.79 -3.19
N THR A 77 -9.82 1.62 -2.71
CA THR A 77 -10.51 0.89 -1.64
C THR A 77 -10.58 1.71 -0.35
N HIS A 78 -9.46 2.35 0.05
CA HIS A 78 -9.41 3.17 1.26
C HIS A 78 -10.39 4.35 1.21
N TYR A 79 -10.49 5.01 0.06
CA TYR A 79 -11.38 6.17 -0.12
C TYR A 79 -12.79 5.80 -0.63
N GLY A 80 -13.08 4.53 -0.86
CA GLY A 80 -14.38 4.11 -1.41
C GLY A 80 -14.63 4.61 -2.84
N LEU A 81 -13.57 4.76 -3.64
CA LEU A 81 -13.65 5.31 -4.99
C LEU A 81 -13.99 4.28 -6.06
N SER A 82 -13.86 2.98 -5.76
CA SER A 82 -14.20 1.89 -6.66
C SER A 82 -14.79 0.72 -5.90
N THR A 83 -15.67 -0.01 -6.55
CA THR A 83 -16.28 -1.25 -6.06
C THR A 83 -15.37 -2.46 -6.26
N GLN A 84 -14.29 -2.31 -7.02
CA GLN A 84 -13.37 -3.40 -7.28
C GLN A 84 -12.48 -3.68 -6.06
N VAL A 85 -12.48 -4.95 -5.62
CA VAL A 85 -11.61 -5.43 -4.54
C VAL A 85 -10.27 -5.88 -5.14
N PRO A 86 -9.15 -5.24 -4.78
CA PRO A 86 -7.85 -5.63 -5.30
C PRO A 86 -7.40 -6.96 -4.71
N SER A 87 -6.79 -7.81 -5.55
CA SER A 87 -6.12 -9.05 -5.13
C SER A 87 -4.67 -8.83 -4.66
N SER A 88 -4.17 -7.60 -4.79
CA SER A 88 -2.78 -7.21 -4.49
C SER A 88 -2.70 -5.83 -3.87
N PHE A 89 -1.62 -5.56 -3.14
CA PHE A 89 -1.29 -4.21 -2.70
C PHE A 89 -0.60 -3.43 -3.82
N CYS A 90 -1.22 -2.34 -4.25
CA CYS A 90 -0.61 -1.41 -5.20
C CYS A 90 0.29 -0.43 -4.45
N ILE A 91 1.62 -0.53 -4.64
CA ILE A 91 2.60 0.26 -3.90
C ILE A 91 3.51 1.00 -4.85
N ALA A 92 3.57 2.33 -4.72
CA ALA A 92 4.51 3.17 -5.44
C ALA A 92 5.85 3.28 -4.71
N ILE A 93 6.94 3.16 -5.47
CA ILE A 93 8.32 3.33 -5.02
C ILE A 93 9.11 4.16 -6.02
N GLU A 94 10.30 4.62 -5.62
CA GLU A 94 11.19 5.36 -6.51
C GLU A 94 11.68 4.49 -7.68
N ALA A 95 11.69 5.05 -8.89
CA ALA A 95 11.92 4.34 -10.15
C ALA A 95 13.24 3.57 -10.26
N LYS A 96 14.27 3.95 -9.51
CA LYS A 96 15.58 3.28 -9.53
C LYS A 96 15.75 2.23 -8.42
N ARG A 97 14.76 2.09 -7.56
CA ARG A 97 14.85 1.21 -6.40
C ARG A 97 14.61 -0.24 -6.82
N LYS A 98 15.51 -1.13 -6.42
CA LYS A 98 15.37 -2.58 -6.55
C LYS A 98 14.91 -3.15 -5.22
N LEU A 99 13.83 -3.92 -5.24
CA LEU A 99 13.30 -4.64 -4.09
C LEU A 99 13.12 -6.11 -4.44
N ARG A 100 13.43 -6.97 -3.48
CA ARG A 100 13.03 -8.37 -3.54
C ARG A 100 11.73 -8.48 -2.75
N LEU A 101 10.64 -8.75 -3.45
CA LEU A 101 9.32 -8.94 -2.85
C LEU A 101 9.18 -10.35 -2.29
N PRO A 102 8.33 -10.55 -1.27
CA PRO A 102 7.89 -11.87 -0.84
C PRO A 102 6.89 -12.47 -1.84
N ASP A 103 6.65 -13.77 -1.72
CA ASP A 103 5.62 -14.45 -2.51
C ASP A 103 4.20 -14.07 -2.03
N TYR A 104 4.07 -13.67 -0.76
CA TYR A 104 2.84 -13.18 -0.16
C TYR A 104 3.14 -12.05 0.85
N PRO A 105 2.29 -11.00 0.98
CA PRO A 105 1.15 -10.69 0.12
C PRO A 105 1.56 -10.34 -1.30
N ILE A 106 0.65 -10.50 -2.25
CA ILE A 106 0.90 -10.09 -3.63
C ILE A 106 1.01 -8.57 -3.68
N ILE A 107 2.10 -8.08 -4.25
CA ILE A 107 2.42 -6.65 -4.33
C ILE A 107 2.67 -6.26 -5.78
N ASP A 108 1.89 -5.31 -6.28
CA ASP A 108 2.10 -4.65 -7.55
C ASP A 108 2.89 -3.37 -7.36
N LEU A 109 4.15 -3.36 -7.84
CA LEU A 109 5.00 -2.17 -7.74
C LEU A 109 4.74 -1.19 -8.87
N TYR A 110 4.61 0.08 -8.50
CA TYR A 110 4.53 1.23 -9.38
C TYR A 110 5.77 2.09 -9.21
N TYR A 111 6.54 2.24 -10.28
CA TYR A 111 7.79 2.97 -10.26
C TYR A 111 7.56 4.44 -10.59
N TRP A 112 7.76 5.31 -9.61
CA TRP A 112 7.57 6.74 -9.76
C TRP A 112 8.89 7.50 -9.73
N LYS A 113 8.94 8.62 -10.46
CA LYS A 113 10.03 9.57 -10.30
C LYS A 113 10.00 10.16 -8.89
N LYS A 114 11.17 10.51 -8.35
CA LYS A 114 11.31 11.10 -7.00
C LYS A 114 10.40 12.31 -6.78
N GLU A 115 10.28 13.16 -7.80
CA GLU A 115 9.42 14.36 -7.79
C GLU A 115 7.95 13.99 -7.53
N ASN A 116 7.48 12.86 -8.08
CA ASN A 116 6.11 12.39 -7.92
C ASN A 116 5.84 11.74 -6.55
N LEU A 117 6.87 11.41 -5.80
CA LEU A 117 6.78 10.94 -4.41
C LEU A 117 6.84 12.10 -3.39
N GLY A 118 7.01 13.34 -3.86
CA GLY A 118 7.14 14.54 -3.03
C GLY A 118 5.84 15.31 -2.80
N PHE A 119 4.69 14.88 -3.36
CA PHE A 119 3.41 15.58 -3.17
C PHE A 119 2.21 14.64 -3.24
N GLY A 120 1.10 15.05 -2.63
CA GLY A 120 -0.15 14.29 -2.62
C GLY A 120 -0.01 12.96 -1.88
N ILE A 121 0.80 12.91 -0.83
CA ILE A 121 1.02 11.73 0.00
C ILE A 121 0.76 12.10 1.45
N THR A 122 -0.03 11.29 2.12
CA THR A 122 -0.39 11.44 3.52
C THR A 122 -0.05 10.17 4.30
N GLN A 123 -0.05 10.28 5.62
CA GLN A 123 0.01 9.12 6.52
C GLN A 123 -1.39 8.83 7.04
N LYS A 124 -1.75 7.56 7.07
CA LYS A 124 -3.01 7.07 7.63
C LYS A 124 -2.74 5.86 8.49
N GLU A 125 -3.54 5.71 9.53
CA GLU A 125 -3.59 4.48 10.30
C GLU A 125 -4.63 3.56 9.68
N LEU A 126 -4.20 2.40 9.20
CA LEU A 126 -5.04 1.38 8.59
C LEU A 126 -4.83 0.06 9.33
N SER A 127 -5.87 -0.44 9.98
CA SER A 127 -5.83 -1.70 10.75
C SER A 127 -4.68 -1.77 11.75
N GLY A 128 -4.39 -0.67 12.45
CA GLY A 128 -3.31 -0.58 13.44
C GLY A 128 -1.91 -0.32 12.88
N TYR A 129 -1.77 -0.13 11.57
CA TYR A 129 -0.49 0.21 10.91
C TYR A 129 -0.50 1.63 10.37
N VAL A 130 0.56 2.38 10.65
CA VAL A 130 0.79 3.68 10.02
C VAL A 130 1.37 3.46 8.63
N VAL A 131 0.62 3.81 7.61
CA VAL A 131 1.01 3.65 6.21
C VAL A 131 1.06 4.97 5.48
N ARG A 132 1.92 5.07 4.48
CA ARG A 132 1.91 6.16 3.52
C ARG A 132 0.95 5.81 2.38
N ILE A 133 0.10 6.75 2.03
CA ILE A 133 -0.92 6.56 0.99
C ILE A 133 -1.08 7.86 0.20
N THR A 134 -1.45 7.76 -1.07
CA THR A 134 -1.85 8.95 -1.84
C THR A 134 -3.08 9.60 -1.20
N ASP A 135 -3.11 10.94 -1.12
CA ASP A 135 -4.33 11.65 -0.70
C ASP A 135 -5.44 11.50 -1.75
N LEU A 136 -6.62 11.99 -1.42
CA LEU A 136 -7.83 11.80 -2.23
C LEU A 136 -7.65 12.32 -3.67
N GLU A 137 -7.20 13.58 -3.82
CA GLU A 137 -7.03 14.23 -5.12
C GLU A 137 -5.90 13.61 -5.93
N ARG A 138 -4.81 13.25 -5.26
CA ARG A 138 -3.72 12.53 -5.92
C ARG A 138 -4.17 11.16 -6.41
N THR A 139 -4.98 10.46 -5.64
CA THR A 139 -5.54 9.16 -6.00
C THR A 139 -6.38 9.26 -7.29
N VAL A 140 -7.20 10.30 -7.42
CA VAL A 140 -7.98 10.57 -8.65
C VAL A 140 -7.06 10.89 -9.83
N CYS A 141 -6.05 11.74 -9.63
CA CYS A 141 -5.05 12.02 -10.67
C CYS A 141 -4.32 10.76 -11.13
N ASP A 142 -3.97 9.86 -10.20
CA ASP A 142 -3.32 8.60 -10.55
C ASP A 142 -4.25 7.66 -11.32
N ALA A 143 -5.57 7.64 -11.03
CA ALA A 143 -6.54 6.92 -11.86
C ALA A 143 -6.52 7.42 -13.31
N VAL A 144 -6.56 8.72 -13.52
CA VAL A 144 -6.48 9.34 -14.87
C VAL A 144 -5.15 9.02 -15.54
N LYS A 145 -4.04 9.06 -14.80
CA LYS A 145 -2.70 8.75 -15.31
C LYS A 145 -2.58 7.30 -15.77
N TYR A 146 -3.11 6.39 -15.00
CA TYR A 146 -3.02 4.95 -15.26
C TYR A 146 -4.27 4.36 -15.93
N ARG A 147 -5.18 5.19 -16.47
CA ARG A 147 -6.46 4.78 -17.07
C ARG A 147 -6.35 3.65 -18.09
N ASN A 148 -5.28 3.62 -18.88
CA ASN A 148 -5.05 2.55 -19.86
C ASN A 148 -4.62 1.22 -19.21
N LYS A 149 -4.12 1.27 -17.98
CA LYS A 149 -3.69 0.08 -17.22
C LYS A 149 -4.80 -0.45 -16.32
N ILE A 150 -5.57 0.45 -15.70
CA ILE A 150 -6.66 0.08 -14.79
C ILE A 150 -8.01 -0.13 -15.48
N GLY A 151 -8.16 0.32 -16.74
CA GLY A 151 -9.42 0.38 -17.48
C GLY A 151 -10.06 1.79 -17.45
N LEU A 152 -10.69 2.15 -18.55
CA LEU A 152 -11.38 3.45 -18.68
C LEU A 152 -12.65 3.49 -17.83
N ASP A 153 -13.30 2.36 -17.66
CA ASP A 153 -14.46 2.14 -16.80
C ASP A 153 -14.13 2.40 -15.33
N VAL A 154 -13.05 1.79 -14.82
CA VAL A 154 -12.58 2.03 -13.44
C VAL A 154 -12.16 3.50 -13.25
N CYS A 155 -11.48 4.08 -14.23
CA CYS A 155 -11.12 5.49 -14.17
C CYS A 155 -12.37 6.38 -14.09
N GLY A 156 -13.41 6.07 -14.88
CA GLY A 156 -14.70 6.75 -14.84
C GLY A 156 -15.37 6.60 -13.47
N GLU A 157 -15.47 5.38 -12.94
CA GLU A 157 -16.03 5.10 -11.61
C GLU A 157 -15.35 5.91 -10.50
N VAL A 158 -14.01 5.95 -10.50
CA VAL A 158 -13.23 6.71 -9.53
C VAL A 158 -13.57 8.20 -9.57
N ILE A 159 -13.67 8.78 -10.77
CA ILE A 159 -14.02 10.21 -10.94
C ILE A 159 -15.48 10.46 -10.51
N ASP A 160 -16.41 9.60 -10.91
CA ASP A 160 -17.82 9.73 -10.56
C ASP A 160 -18.06 9.66 -9.05
N ASN A 161 -17.37 8.74 -8.36
CA ASN A 161 -17.47 8.62 -6.92
C ASN A 161 -16.77 9.79 -6.20
N TYR A 162 -15.63 10.27 -6.70
CA TYR A 162 -14.99 11.47 -6.18
C TYR A 162 -15.87 12.70 -6.26
N LEU A 163 -16.55 12.91 -7.40
CA LEU A 163 -17.43 14.07 -7.60
C LEU A 163 -18.64 14.10 -6.66
N LYS A 164 -19.03 12.94 -6.10
CA LYS A 164 -20.11 12.83 -5.10
C LYS A 164 -19.64 13.14 -3.67
N MET A 165 -18.32 13.20 -3.43
CA MET A 165 -17.81 13.44 -2.08
C MET A 165 -17.88 14.92 -1.70
N ASP A 166 -18.37 15.22 -0.51
CA ASP A 166 -18.39 16.58 0.04
C ASP A 166 -16.96 17.07 0.40
N THR A 167 -16.04 16.14 0.64
CA THR A 167 -14.64 16.43 0.98
C THR A 167 -13.76 16.71 -0.22
N ARG A 168 -14.31 16.66 -1.45
CA ARG A 168 -13.55 16.92 -2.68
C ARG A 168 -12.96 18.32 -2.73
N ASN A 169 -11.74 18.43 -3.23
CA ASN A 169 -11.05 19.70 -3.46
C ASN A 169 -10.64 19.85 -4.93
N ILE A 170 -11.51 20.45 -5.73
CA ILE A 170 -11.29 20.62 -7.19
C ILE A 170 -10.07 21.50 -7.48
N SER A 171 -9.77 22.49 -6.64
CA SER A 171 -8.58 23.33 -6.81
C SER A 171 -7.30 22.51 -6.67
N LEU A 172 -7.21 21.69 -5.63
CA LEU A 172 -6.06 20.81 -5.38
C LEU A 172 -5.94 19.72 -6.46
N LEU A 173 -7.08 19.16 -6.89
CA LEU A 173 -7.12 18.20 -8.01
C LEU A 173 -6.52 18.80 -9.29
N ASN A 174 -6.89 20.04 -9.64
CA ASN A 174 -6.35 20.75 -10.80
C ASN A 174 -4.86 21.09 -10.65
N GLU A 175 -4.40 21.42 -9.44
CA GLU A 175 -2.98 21.62 -9.15
C GLU A 175 -2.19 20.33 -9.42
N TYR A 176 -2.63 19.21 -8.86
CA TYR A 176 -1.95 17.92 -9.06
C TYR A 176 -2.02 17.44 -10.51
N ALA A 177 -3.14 17.64 -11.18
CA ALA A 177 -3.25 17.37 -12.62
C ALA A 177 -2.24 18.19 -13.45
N GLY A 178 -1.97 19.43 -13.04
CA GLY A 178 -0.92 20.25 -13.64
C GLY A 178 0.48 19.68 -13.45
N ARG A 179 0.84 19.30 -12.23
CA ARG A 179 2.13 18.68 -11.91
C ARG A 179 2.35 17.36 -12.66
N LEU A 180 1.29 16.57 -12.84
CA LEU A 180 1.32 15.28 -13.53
C LEU A 180 1.10 15.40 -15.05
N ARG A 181 0.88 16.62 -15.60
CA ARG A 181 0.61 16.89 -17.01
C ARG A 181 -0.68 16.20 -17.51
N LEU A 182 -1.71 16.21 -16.69
CA LEU A 182 -2.99 15.51 -16.94
C LEU A 182 -4.16 16.48 -17.17
N ARG A 183 -3.97 17.82 -17.08
CA ARG A 183 -5.06 18.81 -17.12
C ARG A 183 -6.03 18.57 -18.27
N THR A 184 -5.53 18.51 -19.50
CA THR A 184 -6.37 18.32 -20.69
C THR A 184 -7.21 17.05 -20.64
N ILE A 185 -6.62 15.97 -20.12
CA ILE A 185 -7.33 14.69 -20.04
C ILE A 185 -8.36 14.73 -18.92
N LEU A 186 -8.00 15.24 -17.74
CA LEU A 186 -8.89 15.39 -16.60
C LEU A 186 -10.08 16.29 -16.97
N THR A 187 -9.84 17.44 -17.61
CA THR A 187 -10.91 18.37 -18.05
C THR A 187 -11.93 17.64 -18.91
N LYS A 188 -11.52 16.84 -19.89
CA LYS A 188 -12.45 16.06 -20.72
C LYS A 188 -13.33 15.09 -19.90
N TYR A 189 -12.79 14.48 -18.86
CA TYR A 189 -13.57 13.63 -17.96
C TYR A 189 -14.56 14.43 -17.11
N LEU A 190 -14.18 15.63 -16.67
CA LEU A 190 -15.03 16.49 -15.85
C LEU A 190 -16.16 17.12 -16.69
N GLU A 191 -15.87 17.62 -17.90
CA GLU A 191 -16.86 18.24 -18.81
C GLU A 191 -17.99 17.28 -19.19
N THR A 192 -17.75 15.98 -19.21
CA THR A 192 -18.78 14.99 -19.53
C THR A 192 -19.63 14.59 -18.32
N ARG A 193 -19.31 15.08 -17.10
CA ARG A 193 -19.89 14.66 -15.82
C ARG A 193 -20.44 15.80 -14.98
N LEU A 194 -20.13 17.03 -15.34
CA LEU A 194 -20.66 18.27 -14.77
C LEU A 194 -21.69 18.89 -15.71
#